data_f8089333493af965031e70e0935f9208
#
_entry.id   f8089333493af965031e70e0935f9208
#
_cell.length_a   1.000
_cell.length_b   1.000
_cell.length_c   1.000
_cell.angle_alpha   90.00
_cell.angle_beta   90.00
_cell.angle_gamma   90.00
#
_symmetry.space_group_name_H-M   'P 1'
#
loop_
_entity.id
_entity.type
_entity.pdbx_description
1 polymer ?
#
loop_
_entity_poly.entity_id
_entity_poly.type
_entity_poly.pdbx_seq_one_letter_code
_entity_poly.pdbx_strand_id
1 'polypeptide(L)'
;MTVRERLNLFLSKIWVGPLTGCWHWTGALRRWSKEPWDGGYSAFWDGQKVVRGHIWLYRQLIGEVPPGQVLLHECDNRQCVNVVDHIRPGTQAQNVLDMIEKGRASFSRKSS
;
A
#
# COMPACT_ATOMS: atom_id res chain seq x y z
N MET A 1 -6.74 21.73 -10.34
CA MET A 1 -5.86 20.62 -10.76
C MET A 1 -6.72 19.45 -11.23
N THR A 2 -6.43 18.94 -12.42
CA THR A 2 -7.15 17.81 -12.97
C THR A 2 -6.67 16.51 -12.33
N VAL A 3 -7.43 15.42 -12.53
CA VAL A 3 -7.01 14.10 -12.06
C VAL A 3 -5.68 13.70 -12.69
N ARG A 4 -5.49 14.01 -13.97
CA ARG A 4 -4.25 13.70 -14.67
C ARG A 4 -3.05 14.42 -14.07
N GLU A 5 -3.23 15.70 -13.76
CA GLU A 5 -2.16 16.48 -13.12
C GLU A 5 -1.84 15.94 -11.73
N ARG A 6 -2.88 15.56 -11.00
CA ARG A 6 -2.69 14.99 -9.65
C ARG A 6 -2.01 13.64 -9.73
N LEU A 7 -2.36 12.82 -10.73
CA LEU A 7 -1.70 11.54 -10.95
C LEU A 7 -0.21 11.73 -11.28
N ASN A 8 0.10 12.72 -12.13
CA ASN A 8 1.49 13.03 -12.44
C ASN A 8 2.27 13.46 -11.21
N LEU A 9 1.63 14.27 -10.36
CA LEU A 9 2.24 14.68 -9.10
C LEU A 9 2.53 13.46 -8.21
N PHE A 10 1.57 12.55 -8.10
CA PHE A 10 1.74 11.33 -7.32
C PHE A 10 2.93 10.51 -7.84
N LEU A 11 2.94 10.27 -9.14
CA LEU A 11 3.99 9.45 -9.76
C LEU A 11 5.37 10.08 -9.62
N SER A 12 5.45 11.41 -9.58
CA SER A 12 6.73 12.10 -9.40
C SER A 12 7.36 11.86 -8.03
N LYS A 13 6.57 11.36 -7.07
CA LYS A 13 7.05 11.08 -5.71
C LYS A 13 7.42 9.62 -5.51
N ILE A 14 7.50 8.85 -6.58
CA ILE A 14 7.82 7.43 -6.51
C ILE A 14 9.26 7.20 -6.96
N TRP A 15 9.99 6.41 -6.19
CA TRP A 15 11.31 5.89 -6.58
C TRP A 15 11.20 4.38 -6.73
N VAL A 16 11.55 3.88 -7.91
CA VAL A 16 11.44 2.45 -8.20
C VAL A 16 12.72 1.75 -7.78
N GLY A 17 12.59 0.78 -6.88
CA GLY A 17 13.72 0.00 -6.43
C GLY A 17 14.17 -0.96 -7.54
N PRO A 18 15.46 -0.90 -7.96
CA PRO A 18 15.90 -1.69 -9.12
C PRO A 18 15.95 -3.19 -8.87
N LEU A 19 16.06 -3.62 -7.62
CA LEU A 19 16.14 -5.05 -7.30
C LEU A 19 14.82 -5.67 -6.91
N THR A 20 13.92 -4.88 -6.33
CA THR A 20 12.66 -5.40 -5.80
C THR A 20 11.46 -5.07 -6.67
N GLY A 21 11.55 -4.02 -7.47
CA GLY A 21 10.41 -3.51 -8.21
C GLY A 21 9.42 -2.75 -7.34
N CYS A 22 9.72 -2.55 -6.07
CA CYS A 22 8.86 -1.74 -5.21
C CYS A 22 8.86 -0.29 -5.67
N TRP A 23 7.68 0.32 -5.65
CA TRP A 23 7.53 1.74 -5.91
C TRP A 23 7.54 2.44 -4.57
N HIS A 24 8.71 2.93 -4.17
CA HIS A 24 8.89 3.56 -2.88
C HIS A 24 8.29 4.96 -2.88
N TRP A 25 7.40 5.20 -1.93
CA TRP A 25 6.77 6.51 -1.77
C TRP A 25 7.74 7.44 -1.06
N THR A 26 8.05 8.56 -1.70
CA THR A 26 8.97 9.56 -1.12
C THR A 26 8.25 10.77 -0.52
N GLY A 27 6.93 10.79 -0.60
CA GLY A 27 6.13 11.84 0.01
C GLY A 27 5.85 11.59 1.48
N ALA A 28 4.85 12.27 2.01
CA ALA A 28 4.52 12.17 3.43
C ALA A 28 4.01 10.78 3.79
N LEU A 29 4.32 10.36 5.00
CA LEU A 29 3.81 9.13 5.60
C LEU A 29 2.90 9.52 6.76
N ARG A 30 1.89 8.69 7.02
CA ARG A 30 0.97 8.94 8.13
C ARG A 30 0.61 7.61 8.78
N ARG A 31 0.55 7.63 10.11
CA ARG A 31 -0.01 6.51 10.87
C ARG A 31 -1.52 6.63 10.82
N TRP A 32 -2.18 5.52 10.51
CA TRP A 32 -3.62 5.48 10.35
C TRP A 32 -4.30 4.74 11.50
N SER A 33 -3.51 4.14 12.40
CA SER A 33 -4.00 3.50 13.61
C SER A 33 -3.12 3.90 14.79
N LYS A 34 -3.53 3.53 16.00
CA LYS A 34 -2.75 3.80 17.21
C LYS A 34 -1.82 2.65 17.55
N GLU A 35 -1.80 1.61 16.72
CA GLU A 35 -1.01 0.42 17.01
C GLU A 35 0.49 0.71 16.83
N PRO A 36 1.33 0.16 17.73
CA PRO A 36 2.76 0.45 17.66
C PRO A 36 3.45 -0.06 16.40
N TRP A 37 2.88 -1.09 15.76
CA TRP A 37 3.48 -1.63 14.54
C TRP A 37 3.11 -0.83 13.28
N ASP A 38 2.24 0.16 13.41
CA ASP A 38 1.87 0.97 12.26
C ASP A 38 2.99 1.97 11.98
N GLY A 39 3.89 1.58 11.08
CA GLY A 39 5.01 2.42 10.66
C GLY A 39 4.63 3.49 9.65
N GLY A 40 3.36 3.56 9.30
CA GLY A 40 2.86 4.56 8.37
C GLY A 40 2.66 4.01 6.97
N TYR A 41 1.68 4.58 6.30
CA TYR A 41 1.41 4.35 4.88
C TYR A 41 1.58 5.67 4.15
N SER A 42 1.72 5.61 2.83
CA SER A 42 1.74 6.80 2.01
C SER A 42 0.51 7.68 2.29
N ALA A 43 0.72 8.97 2.45
CA ALA A 43 -0.34 9.94 2.65
C ALA A 43 -0.34 10.92 1.48
N PHE A 44 -1.49 11.08 0.85
CA PHE A 44 -1.61 11.89 -0.35
C PHE A 44 -2.87 12.74 -0.29
N TRP A 45 -2.75 14.01 -0.69
CA TRP A 45 -3.89 14.92 -0.76
C TRP A 45 -4.59 14.73 -2.11
N ASP A 46 -5.84 14.26 -2.06
CA ASP A 46 -6.58 13.93 -3.29
C ASP A 46 -7.36 15.11 -3.87
N GLY A 47 -7.24 16.27 -3.26
CA GLY A 47 -7.99 17.45 -3.64
C GLY A 47 -9.07 17.80 -2.63
N GLN A 48 -9.43 16.91 -1.75
CA GLN A 48 -10.46 17.10 -0.74
C GLN A 48 -9.98 16.68 0.65
N LYS A 49 -9.21 15.61 0.74
CA LYS A 49 -8.74 15.08 2.03
C LYS A 49 -7.46 14.31 1.82
N VAL A 50 -6.79 14.02 2.93
CA VAL A 50 -5.61 13.14 2.91
C VAL A 50 -6.09 11.70 2.88
N VAL A 51 -5.58 10.94 1.93
CA VAL A 51 -5.97 9.54 1.73
C VAL A 51 -4.71 8.67 1.73
N ARG A 52 -4.91 7.36 1.90
CA ARG A 52 -3.82 6.41 1.72
C ARG A 52 -3.45 6.38 0.24
N GLY A 53 -2.18 6.66 -0.06
CA GLY A 53 -1.74 6.83 -1.44
C GLY A 53 -1.93 5.61 -2.29
N HIS A 54 -1.62 4.41 -1.74
CA HIS A 54 -1.75 3.18 -2.53
C HIS A 54 -3.21 2.88 -2.90
N ILE A 55 -4.16 3.23 -2.04
CA ILE A 55 -5.59 3.03 -2.34
C ILE A 55 -6.01 4.00 -3.43
N TRP A 56 -5.58 5.27 -3.32
CA TRP A 56 -5.91 6.26 -4.33
C TRP A 56 -5.34 5.87 -5.69
N LEU A 57 -4.07 5.46 -5.72
CA LEU A 57 -3.42 5.07 -6.97
C LEU A 57 -4.08 3.84 -7.59
N TYR A 58 -4.44 2.85 -6.76
CA TYR A 58 -5.14 1.67 -7.24
C TYR A 58 -6.44 2.07 -7.96
N ARG A 59 -7.21 2.97 -7.36
CA ARG A 59 -8.46 3.43 -7.96
C ARG A 59 -8.26 4.16 -9.28
N GLN A 60 -7.14 4.86 -9.43
CA GLN A 60 -6.86 5.59 -10.66
C GLN A 60 -6.39 4.67 -11.79
N LEU A 61 -5.61 3.67 -11.48
CA LEU A 61 -4.98 2.83 -12.51
C LEU A 61 -5.72 1.51 -12.75
N ILE A 62 -6.34 0.95 -11.73
CA ILE A 62 -6.94 -0.38 -11.81
C ILE A 62 -8.46 -0.29 -11.73
N GLY A 63 -8.99 0.30 -10.67
CA GLY A 63 -10.43 0.40 -10.45
C GLY A 63 -10.77 0.34 -8.97
N GLU A 64 -12.06 0.20 -8.67
CA GLU A 64 -12.53 0.16 -7.31
C GLU A 64 -12.08 -1.11 -6.60
N VAL A 65 -11.77 -0.97 -5.32
CA VAL A 65 -11.50 -2.14 -4.47
C VAL A 65 -12.84 -2.87 -4.27
N PRO A 66 -12.90 -4.19 -4.55
CA PRO A 66 -14.16 -4.92 -4.41
C PRO A 66 -14.72 -4.83 -2.99
N PRO A 67 -16.05 -4.79 -2.84
CA PRO A 67 -16.66 -4.71 -1.51
C PRO A 67 -16.21 -5.86 -0.61
N GLY A 68 -15.93 -5.52 0.64
CA GLY A 68 -15.49 -6.51 1.63
C GLY A 68 -14.04 -6.93 1.51
N GLN A 69 -13.29 -6.29 0.62
CA GLN A 69 -11.87 -6.61 0.43
C GLN A 69 -11.00 -5.41 0.78
N VAL A 70 -9.75 -5.69 1.05
CA VAL A 70 -8.72 -4.68 1.32
C VAL A 70 -7.57 -4.90 0.35
N LEU A 71 -6.69 -3.92 0.23
CA LEU A 71 -5.49 -4.06 -0.59
C LEU A 71 -4.38 -4.69 0.23
N LEU A 72 -3.80 -5.76 -0.30
CA LEU A 72 -2.74 -6.53 0.36
C LEU A 72 -1.41 -6.24 -0.32
N HIS A 73 -0.38 -6.03 0.50
CA HIS A 73 0.99 -5.82 0.02
C HIS A 73 1.70 -7.17 -0.03
N GLU A 74 1.89 -7.70 -1.23
CA GLU A 74 2.57 -8.99 -1.38
C GLU A 74 4.07 -8.88 -1.16
N CYS A 75 4.63 -7.69 -1.32
CA CYS A 75 6.05 -7.44 -1.10
C CYS A 75 6.41 -7.17 0.37
N ASP A 76 5.45 -7.20 1.27
CA ASP A 76 5.62 -6.94 2.70
C ASP A 76 6.09 -5.52 3.03
N ASN A 77 6.15 -4.64 2.06
CA ASN A 77 6.51 -3.25 2.28
C ASN A 77 5.25 -2.39 2.21
N ARG A 78 4.70 -2.03 3.37
CA ARG A 78 3.45 -1.26 3.43
C ARG A 78 3.55 0.13 2.82
N GLN A 79 4.75 0.63 2.61
CA GLN A 79 4.98 1.92 1.98
C GLN A 79 5.12 1.83 0.47
N CYS A 80 5.17 0.62 -0.07
CA CYS A 80 5.20 0.41 -1.52
C CYS A 80 3.84 0.76 -2.12
N VAL A 81 3.86 1.49 -3.22
CA VAL A 81 2.62 1.86 -3.92
C VAL A 81 2.53 1.22 -5.31
N ASN A 82 3.24 0.12 -5.53
CA ASN A 82 3.18 -0.60 -6.80
C ASN A 82 1.89 -1.40 -6.88
N VAL A 83 0.84 -0.74 -7.35
CA VAL A 83 -0.49 -1.36 -7.47
C VAL A 83 -0.59 -2.31 -8.66
N VAL A 84 0.41 -2.33 -9.52
CA VAL A 84 0.42 -3.20 -10.71
C VAL A 84 0.88 -4.61 -10.33
N ASP A 85 1.98 -4.72 -9.61
CA ASP A 85 2.62 -6.01 -9.35
C ASP A 85 2.65 -6.43 -7.88
N HIS A 86 2.61 -5.50 -6.95
CA HIS A 86 2.85 -5.79 -5.54
C HIS A 86 1.63 -5.65 -4.64
N ILE A 87 0.55 -5.10 -5.14
CA ILE A 87 -0.65 -4.85 -4.35
C ILE A 87 -1.83 -5.47 -5.09
N ARG A 88 -2.64 -6.24 -4.36
CA ARG A 88 -3.84 -6.85 -4.90
C ARG A 88 -4.96 -6.81 -3.88
N PRO A 89 -6.22 -6.85 -4.32
CA PRO A 89 -7.33 -6.94 -3.37
C PRO A 89 -7.41 -8.35 -2.79
N GLY A 90 -7.85 -8.44 -1.55
CA GLY A 90 -8.06 -9.71 -0.88
C GLY A 90 -8.85 -9.50 0.40
N THR A 91 -9.26 -10.59 1.01
CA THR A 91 -10.02 -10.53 2.25
C THR A 91 -9.09 -10.40 3.45
N GLN A 92 -9.65 -10.01 4.59
CA GLN A 92 -8.89 -9.98 5.84
C GLN A 92 -8.42 -11.38 6.23
N ALA A 93 -9.23 -12.40 5.92
CA ALA A 93 -8.81 -13.78 6.18
C ALA A 93 -7.55 -14.12 5.39
N GLN A 94 -7.50 -13.72 4.11
CA GLN A 94 -6.31 -13.92 3.31
C GLN A 94 -5.12 -13.16 3.86
N ASN A 95 -5.33 -11.95 4.36
CA ASN A 95 -4.28 -11.16 4.96
C ASN A 95 -3.67 -11.87 6.16
N VAL A 96 -4.51 -12.42 7.02
CA VAL A 96 -4.04 -13.17 8.20
C VAL A 96 -3.28 -14.41 7.78
N LEU A 97 -3.79 -15.16 6.80
CA LEU A 97 -3.11 -16.36 6.29
C LEU A 97 -1.74 -16.01 5.69
N ASP A 98 -1.67 -14.93 4.93
CA ASP A 98 -0.40 -14.48 4.36
C ASP A 98 0.60 -14.16 5.45
N MET A 99 0.16 -13.50 6.52
CA MET A 99 1.04 -13.17 7.64
C MET A 99 1.60 -14.43 8.30
N ILE A 100 0.76 -15.44 8.47
CA ILE A 100 1.17 -16.70 9.07
C ILE A 100 2.16 -17.42 8.17
N GLU A 101 1.86 -17.53 6.89
CA GLU A 101 2.72 -18.23 5.93
C GLU A 101 4.09 -17.58 5.79
N LYS A 102 4.14 -16.26 5.89
CA LYS A 102 5.40 -15.53 5.77
C LYS A 102 6.14 -15.40 7.09
N GLY A 103 5.60 -15.98 8.15
CA GLY A 103 6.25 -15.98 9.46
C GLY A 103 6.29 -14.62 10.13
N ARG A 104 5.39 -13.71 9.75
CA ARG A 104 5.36 -12.36 10.36
C ARG A 104 4.57 -12.30 11.64
N ALA A 105 3.72 -13.27 11.90
CA ALA A 105 2.97 -13.31 13.15
C ALA A 105 3.91 -13.71 14.28
N SER A 106 3.79 -13.04 15.42
CA SER A 106 4.75 -13.22 16.51
C SER A 106 4.80 -14.65 17.03
N PHE A 107 3.69 -15.36 16.95
CA PHE A 107 3.63 -16.73 17.47
C PHE A 107 4.20 -17.76 16.49
N SER A 108 4.42 -17.40 15.26
CA SER A 108 4.89 -18.32 14.25
C SER A 108 6.38 -18.20 14.00
N ARG A 109 7.03 -17.74 14.53
CA ARG A 109 8.31 -17.52 14.29
C ARG A 109 9.16 -18.36 13.63
N LYS A 110 9.09 -18.77 13.17
CA LYS A 110 9.69 -19.33 12.62
C LYS A 110 10.17 -19.45 11.78
N SER A 111 10.34 -19.44 11.56
CA SER A 111 10.70 -19.50 10.82
C SER A 111 11.03 -19.70 10.00
N SER A 112 11.12 -19.63 9.89
CA SER A 112 11.67 -19.59 9.08
C SER A 112 11.83 -19.40 8.24
#